data_c3d773215f2797e0400abdae73a9eb3b
#
_entry.id   c3d773215f2797e0400abdae73a9eb3b
#
_cell.length_a   1.000
_cell.length_b   1.000
_cell.length_c   1.000
_cell.angle_alpha   90.00
_cell.angle_beta   90.00
_cell.angle_gamma   90.00
#
_symmetry.space_group_name_H-M   'P 1'
#
loop_
_entity.id
_entity.type
_entity.pdbx_description
1 polymer ?
#
loop_
_entity_poly.entity_id
_entity_poly.type
_entity_poly.pdbx_seq_one_letter_code
_entity_poly.pdbx_strand_id
1 'polypeptide(L)'
;MTFSLVARCAETGMFGVAISSSSPAVAARCSFARAGVGAVASQNVTDPSLGPLALDLMEQGMTAAAAVAKVREIGRFIEYRQVLAVDSIGGTAIHSGPNSLGIWTQAEGRDVASGGNLLANDGVCQAIVDGFQAAEGHLGDRLIAAMRAGLAAGGEAGPVHSAGMKIVDKVSWPVADLRCDWTEECPIEAVATAWDIYKPQLDAYVQRALDPREAPSYGVPGDE
;
A
#
# COMPACT_ATOMS: atom_id res chain seq x y z
N MET A 1 -13.68 -7.87 -2.98
CA MET A 1 -13.10 -7.20 -4.15
C MET A 1 -11.96 -6.33 -3.67
N THR A 2 -10.85 -6.21 -4.40
CA THR A 2 -9.72 -5.39 -3.92
C THR A 2 -8.70 -5.20 -5.03
N PHE A 3 -8.14 -3.99 -5.16
CA PHE A 3 -6.90 -3.76 -5.89
C PHE A 3 -5.94 -2.92 -5.05
N SER A 4 -4.65 -3.19 -5.19
CA SER A 4 -3.61 -2.57 -4.37
C SER A 4 -2.27 -2.52 -5.09
N LEU A 5 -1.37 -1.71 -4.53
CA LEU A 5 0.05 -1.75 -4.85
C LEU A 5 0.89 -1.66 -3.58
N VAL A 6 2.07 -2.23 -3.68
CA VAL A 6 3.19 -2.01 -2.76
C VAL A 6 4.32 -1.37 -3.54
N ALA A 7 4.98 -0.38 -2.96
CA ALA A 7 6.01 0.36 -3.68
C ALA A 7 7.14 0.84 -2.77
N ARG A 8 8.30 1.10 -3.39
CA ARG A 8 9.47 1.73 -2.79
C ARG A 8 9.83 3.01 -3.56
N CYS A 9 10.23 4.03 -2.86
CA CYS A 9 10.91 5.18 -3.46
C CYS A 9 12.42 4.92 -3.47
N ALA A 10 13.01 4.76 -4.65
CA ALA A 10 14.45 4.47 -4.78
C ALA A 10 15.34 5.62 -4.27
N GLU A 11 14.86 6.87 -4.30
CA GLU A 11 15.60 8.05 -3.88
C GLU A 11 15.62 8.24 -2.36
N THR A 12 14.46 8.05 -1.71
CA THR A 12 14.30 8.31 -0.26
C THR A 12 14.45 7.07 0.61
N GLY A 13 14.22 5.87 0.03
CA GLY A 13 14.13 4.61 0.75
C GLY A 13 12.77 4.39 1.44
N MET A 14 11.79 5.29 1.26
CA MET A 14 10.43 5.11 1.78
C MET A 14 9.75 3.90 1.15
N PHE A 15 8.89 3.23 1.93
CA PHE A 15 7.98 2.19 1.44
C PHE A 15 6.54 2.61 1.63
N GLY A 16 5.68 2.16 0.72
CA GLY A 16 4.26 2.44 0.81
C GLY A 16 3.38 1.32 0.31
N VAL A 17 2.15 1.32 0.83
CA VAL A 17 1.04 0.49 0.36
C VAL A 17 -0.13 1.41 0.10
N ALA A 18 -0.79 1.25 -1.05
CA ALA A 18 -2.10 1.83 -1.27
C ALA A 18 -3.08 0.74 -1.74
N ILE A 19 -4.33 0.83 -1.29
CA ILE A 19 -5.33 -0.21 -1.46
C ILE A 19 -6.73 0.39 -1.51
N SER A 20 -7.62 -0.20 -2.31
CA SER A 20 -9.05 0.13 -2.35
C SER A 20 -9.91 -1.13 -2.46
N SER A 21 -11.13 -1.05 -1.94
CA SER A 21 -12.06 -2.19 -1.87
C SER A 21 -13.51 -1.73 -1.72
N SER A 22 -14.42 -2.56 -2.25
CA SER A 22 -15.84 -2.50 -1.89
C SER A 22 -16.15 -2.98 -0.47
N SER A 23 -15.19 -3.66 0.19
CA SER A 23 -15.33 -4.09 1.59
C SER A 23 -14.95 -2.98 2.56
N PRO A 24 -15.59 -2.84 3.72
CA PRO A 24 -15.24 -1.81 4.70
C PRO A 24 -13.84 -2.00 5.26
N ALA A 25 -13.17 -0.90 5.60
CA ALA A 25 -11.91 -0.83 6.35
C ALA A 25 -10.78 -1.71 5.77
N VAL A 26 -10.62 -1.74 4.44
CA VAL A 26 -9.67 -2.65 3.76
C VAL A 26 -8.24 -2.45 4.24
N ALA A 27 -7.81 -1.20 4.44
CA ALA A 27 -6.43 -0.90 4.83
C ALA A 27 -6.09 -1.41 6.25
N ALA A 28 -7.09 -1.55 7.14
CA ALA A 28 -6.89 -2.04 8.50
C ALA A 28 -6.35 -3.48 8.56
N ARG A 29 -6.66 -4.29 7.54
CA ARG A 29 -6.33 -5.73 7.55
C ARG A 29 -5.45 -6.20 6.41
N CYS A 30 -5.18 -5.34 5.41
CA CYS A 30 -4.48 -5.74 4.19
C CYS A 30 -3.15 -5.02 3.96
N SER A 31 -2.86 -3.90 4.65
CA SER A 31 -1.72 -3.02 4.38
C SER A 31 -0.66 -3.10 5.47
N PHE A 32 0.55 -3.50 5.09
CA PHE A 32 1.67 -3.67 6.01
C PHE A 32 2.93 -3.03 5.43
N ALA A 33 3.68 -2.30 6.26
CA ALA A 33 4.97 -1.75 5.86
C ALA A 33 5.86 -1.61 7.10
N ARG A 34 7.18 -1.73 6.89
CA ARG A 34 8.20 -1.59 7.94
C ARG A 34 9.37 -0.81 7.39
N ALA A 35 9.78 0.24 8.10
CA ALA A 35 10.91 1.08 7.74
C ALA A 35 12.20 0.27 7.56
N GLY A 36 12.93 0.52 6.48
CA GLY A 36 14.17 -0.18 6.16
C GLY A 36 14.01 -1.65 5.69
N VAL A 37 12.79 -2.19 5.71
CA VAL A 37 12.51 -3.61 5.38
C VAL A 37 11.74 -3.73 4.08
N GLY A 38 10.54 -3.12 3.99
CA GLY A 38 9.70 -3.25 2.83
C GLY A 38 8.23 -2.95 3.06
N ALA A 39 7.40 -3.28 2.05
CA ALA A 39 5.96 -3.18 2.12
C ALA A 39 5.28 -4.45 1.59
N VAL A 40 4.16 -4.81 2.20
CA VAL A 40 3.39 -6.02 1.88
C VAL A 40 1.89 -5.71 1.87
N ALA A 41 1.19 -6.25 0.88
CA ALA A 41 -0.26 -6.36 0.91
C ALA A 41 -0.68 -7.83 0.98
N SER A 42 -1.66 -8.15 1.87
CA SER A 42 -2.29 -9.47 1.95
C SER A 42 -3.78 -9.29 1.73
N GLN A 43 -4.32 -9.91 0.69
CA GLN A 43 -5.70 -9.63 0.22
C GLN A 43 -6.37 -10.86 -0.41
N ASN A 44 -7.49 -10.67 -1.09
CA ASN A 44 -8.47 -11.62 -1.60
C ASN A 44 -9.34 -12.18 -0.45
N VAL A 45 -9.29 -13.47 -0.15
CA VAL A 45 -9.81 -13.98 1.14
C VAL A 45 -8.69 -13.75 2.16
N THR A 46 -8.78 -12.64 2.88
CA THR A 46 -7.62 -12.09 3.60
C THR A 46 -7.22 -12.92 4.81
N ASP A 47 -5.93 -13.21 4.92
CA ASP A 47 -5.27 -13.58 6.17
C ASP A 47 -4.29 -12.45 6.57
N PRO A 48 -4.65 -11.61 7.55
CA PRO A 48 -3.80 -10.50 7.96
C PRO A 48 -2.45 -10.90 8.53
N SER A 49 -2.30 -12.15 8.99
CA SER A 49 -1.03 -12.64 9.56
C SER A 49 0.09 -12.78 8.53
N LEU A 50 -0.27 -12.93 7.25
CA LEU A 50 0.72 -13.13 6.17
C LEU A 50 1.54 -11.87 5.88
N GLY A 51 0.98 -10.67 6.13
CA GLY A 51 1.70 -9.42 5.96
C GLY A 51 2.89 -9.27 6.92
N PRO A 52 2.67 -9.30 8.24
CA PRO A 52 3.76 -9.31 9.23
C PRO A 52 4.75 -10.46 9.01
N LEU A 53 4.27 -11.67 8.70
CA LEU A 53 5.13 -12.82 8.41
C LEU A 53 6.10 -12.53 7.25
N ALA A 54 5.62 -11.98 6.14
CA ALA A 54 6.47 -11.64 5.01
C ALA A 54 7.49 -10.54 5.37
N LEU A 55 7.08 -9.53 6.15
CA LEU A 55 7.98 -8.49 6.65
C LEU A 55 9.05 -9.07 7.59
N ASP A 56 8.70 -9.99 8.50
CA ASP A 56 9.65 -10.64 9.40
C ASP A 56 10.70 -11.46 8.63
N LEU A 57 10.28 -12.16 7.56
CA LEU A 57 11.19 -12.90 6.68
C LEU A 57 12.13 -11.97 5.92
N MET A 58 11.63 -10.83 5.41
CA MET A 58 12.45 -9.83 4.74
C MET A 58 13.42 -9.14 5.72
N GLU A 59 13.01 -8.86 6.95
CA GLU A 59 13.88 -8.31 8.00
C GLU A 59 15.03 -9.27 8.38
N GLN A 60 14.80 -10.58 8.26
CA GLN A 60 15.83 -11.61 8.41
C GLN A 60 16.76 -11.74 7.19
N GLY A 61 16.63 -10.87 6.19
CA GLY A 61 17.50 -10.80 5.02
C GLY A 61 17.00 -11.55 3.78
N MET A 62 15.77 -12.06 3.78
CA MET A 62 15.19 -12.64 2.57
C MET A 62 14.81 -11.55 1.57
N THR A 63 14.97 -11.82 0.28
CA THR A 63 14.38 -10.99 -0.77
C THR A 63 12.85 -11.11 -0.78
N ALA A 64 12.14 -10.17 -1.39
CA ALA A 64 10.69 -10.26 -1.55
C ALA A 64 10.28 -11.60 -2.18
N ALA A 65 11.01 -12.05 -3.20
CA ALA A 65 10.76 -13.33 -3.87
C ALA A 65 10.90 -14.53 -2.92
N ALA A 66 11.95 -14.57 -2.11
CA ALA A 66 12.17 -15.65 -1.13
C ALA A 66 11.14 -15.61 0.01
N ALA A 67 10.79 -14.42 0.50
CA ALA A 67 9.79 -14.23 1.54
C ALA A 67 8.40 -14.68 1.08
N VAL A 68 7.95 -14.23 -0.12
CA VAL A 68 6.65 -14.64 -0.69
C VAL A 68 6.64 -16.15 -0.99
N ALA A 69 7.74 -16.73 -1.48
CA ALA A 69 7.84 -18.18 -1.67
C ALA A 69 7.70 -18.94 -0.33
N LYS A 70 8.32 -18.43 0.75
CA LYS A 70 8.21 -19.03 2.08
C LYS A 70 6.79 -18.88 2.66
N VAL A 71 6.17 -17.70 2.52
CA VAL A 71 4.76 -17.50 2.88
C VAL A 71 3.85 -18.48 2.14
N ARG A 72 4.10 -18.71 0.86
CA ARG A 72 3.36 -19.68 0.05
C ARG A 72 3.54 -21.13 0.54
N GLU A 73 4.73 -21.49 1.03
CA GLU A 73 5.02 -22.82 1.57
C GLU A 73 4.30 -23.09 2.89
N ILE A 74 4.29 -22.12 3.81
CA ILE A 74 3.83 -22.32 5.19
C ILE A 74 2.45 -21.73 5.49
N GLY A 75 1.95 -20.83 4.62
CA GLY A 75 0.65 -20.20 4.77
C GLY A 75 -0.51 -21.18 4.63
N ARG A 76 -1.50 -21.05 5.52
CA ARG A 76 -2.70 -21.89 5.46
C ARG A 76 -3.66 -21.35 4.40
N PHE A 77 -4.24 -22.26 3.61
CA PHE A 77 -5.22 -21.92 2.56
C PHE A 77 -4.67 -20.90 1.57
N ILE A 78 -3.38 -21.04 1.24
CA ILE A 78 -2.65 -20.08 0.40
C ILE A 78 -3.24 -19.99 -1.02
N GLU A 79 -3.94 -21.00 -1.46
CA GLU A 79 -4.67 -21.04 -2.73
C GLU A 79 -5.80 -19.99 -2.84
N TYR A 80 -6.25 -19.42 -1.71
CA TYR A 80 -7.25 -18.34 -1.63
C TYR A 80 -6.65 -16.97 -1.42
N ARG A 81 -5.33 -16.82 -1.30
CA ARG A 81 -4.67 -15.57 -0.89
C ARG A 81 -4.00 -14.89 -2.06
N GLN A 82 -3.92 -13.57 -1.98
CA GLN A 82 -2.98 -12.78 -2.78
C GLN A 82 -2.03 -12.05 -1.82
N VAL A 83 -0.73 -12.20 -2.04
CA VAL A 83 0.32 -11.54 -1.26
C VAL A 83 1.28 -10.84 -2.20
N LEU A 84 1.44 -9.53 -2.01
CA LEU A 84 2.35 -8.70 -2.77
C LEU A 84 3.44 -8.21 -1.81
N ALA A 85 4.69 -8.16 -2.27
CA ALA A 85 5.80 -7.63 -1.49
C ALA A 85 6.76 -6.82 -2.34
N VAL A 86 7.37 -5.79 -1.71
CA VAL A 86 8.56 -5.09 -2.20
C VAL A 86 9.58 -5.04 -1.08
N ASP A 87 10.85 -5.39 -1.36
CA ASP A 87 11.93 -5.42 -0.36
C ASP A 87 12.80 -4.15 -0.35
N SER A 88 13.81 -4.14 0.53
CA SER A 88 14.67 -2.99 0.78
C SER A 88 15.51 -2.54 -0.40
N ILE A 89 15.72 -3.39 -1.40
CA ILE A 89 16.47 -3.06 -2.63
C ILE A 89 15.57 -2.84 -3.85
N GLY A 90 14.23 -2.91 -3.66
CA GLY A 90 13.24 -2.71 -4.71
C GLY A 90 12.86 -3.99 -5.47
N GLY A 91 13.34 -5.15 -5.02
CA GLY A 91 12.88 -6.44 -5.53
C GLY A 91 11.40 -6.64 -5.19
N THR A 92 10.63 -7.15 -6.15
CA THR A 92 9.17 -7.40 -6.00
C THR A 92 8.84 -8.88 -6.11
N ALA A 93 7.72 -9.26 -5.52
CA ALA A 93 7.14 -10.59 -5.71
C ALA A 93 5.64 -10.57 -5.44
N ILE A 94 4.92 -11.40 -6.18
CA ILE A 94 3.48 -11.58 -6.01
C ILE A 94 3.14 -13.08 -5.97
N HIS A 95 2.27 -13.44 -5.05
CA HIS A 95 1.54 -14.69 -5.07
C HIS A 95 0.05 -14.41 -5.25
N SER A 96 -0.56 -14.97 -6.28
CA SER A 96 -2.02 -15.06 -6.44
C SER A 96 -2.41 -16.51 -6.48
N GLY A 97 -3.15 -16.96 -5.48
CA GLY A 97 -3.61 -18.34 -5.41
C GLY A 97 -4.66 -18.65 -6.50
N PRO A 98 -4.77 -19.90 -6.98
CA PRO A 98 -5.68 -20.29 -8.07
C PRO A 98 -7.17 -20.09 -7.74
N ASN A 99 -7.52 -19.97 -6.46
CA ASN A 99 -8.87 -19.66 -5.99
C ASN A 99 -9.07 -18.15 -5.72
N SER A 100 -8.25 -17.28 -6.33
CA SER A 100 -8.53 -15.85 -6.34
C SER A 100 -9.83 -15.55 -7.07
N LEU A 101 -10.63 -14.61 -6.52
CA LEU A 101 -12.03 -14.44 -6.92
C LEU A 101 -12.17 -13.56 -8.17
N GLY A 102 -13.11 -13.94 -9.03
CA GLY A 102 -13.51 -13.19 -10.23
C GLY A 102 -12.36 -13.01 -11.23
N ILE A 103 -12.34 -11.90 -11.94
CA ILE A 103 -11.16 -11.50 -12.72
C ILE A 103 -10.09 -11.04 -11.72
N TRP A 104 -8.96 -11.72 -11.74
CA TRP A 104 -7.80 -11.35 -10.93
C TRP A 104 -6.56 -11.28 -11.80
N THR A 105 -5.74 -10.27 -11.54
CA THR A 105 -4.47 -10.06 -12.24
C THR A 105 -3.41 -9.55 -11.28
N GLN A 106 -2.19 -9.49 -11.79
CA GLN A 106 -1.04 -8.95 -11.14
C GLN A 106 -0.10 -8.31 -12.15
N ALA A 107 0.65 -7.29 -11.73
CA ALA A 107 1.65 -6.64 -12.56
C ALA A 107 2.82 -6.19 -11.67
N GLU A 108 4.01 -6.21 -12.24
CA GLU A 108 5.24 -5.78 -11.59
C GLU A 108 5.95 -4.74 -12.44
N GLY A 109 6.59 -3.79 -11.80
CA GLY A 109 7.45 -2.78 -12.41
C GLY A 109 8.64 -2.47 -11.51
N ARG A 110 9.44 -1.49 -11.89
CA ARG A 110 10.57 -1.08 -11.07
C ARG A 110 10.09 -0.52 -9.74
N ASP A 111 10.51 -1.13 -8.62
CA ASP A 111 10.16 -0.73 -7.25
C ASP A 111 8.65 -0.77 -6.94
N VAL A 112 7.82 -1.48 -7.71
CA VAL A 112 6.37 -1.54 -7.53
C VAL A 112 5.80 -2.89 -7.94
N ALA A 113 4.83 -3.38 -7.15
CA ALA A 113 4.01 -4.53 -7.49
C ALA A 113 2.53 -4.22 -7.23
N SER A 114 1.66 -4.64 -8.13
CA SER A 114 0.21 -4.47 -8.04
C SER A 114 -0.51 -5.80 -8.21
N GLY A 115 -1.59 -5.98 -7.48
CA GLY A 115 -2.48 -7.13 -7.60
C GLY A 115 -3.91 -6.76 -7.30
N GLY A 116 -4.83 -7.51 -7.88
CA GLY A 116 -6.25 -7.29 -7.67
C GLY A 116 -7.10 -8.52 -7.93
N ASN A 117 -8.31 -8.50 -7.40
CA ASN A 117 -9.30 -9.56 -7.52
C ASN A 117 -10.71 -8.97 -7.65
N LEU A 118 -11.62 -9.72 -8.29
CA LEU A 118 -12.96 -9.25 -8.66
C LEU A 118 -12.90 -7.92 -9.42
N LEU A 119 -11.92 -7.80 -10.32
CA LEU A 119 -11.67 -6.63 -11.15
C LEU A 119 -12.69 -6.49 -12.28
N ALA A 120 -12.86 -5.28 -12.79
CA ALA A 120 -13.69 -5.02 -13.98
C ALA A 120 -13.07 -5.64 -15.24
N ASN A 121 -11.74 -5.66 -15.33
CA ASN A 121 -10.98 -6.26 -16.44
C ASN A 121 -9.54 -6.60 -16.00
N ASP A 122 -8.77 -7.23 -16.89
CA ASP A 122 -7.41 -7.68 -16.64
C ASP A 122 -6.33 -6.58 -16.76
N GLY A 123 -6.66 -5.41 -17.27
CA GLY A 123 -5.74 -4.28 -17.44
C GLY A 123 -5.50 -3.44 -16.18
N VAL A 124 -6.31 -3.60 -15.13
CA VAL A 124 -6.31 -2.71 -13.96
C VAL A 124 -4.95 -2.68 -13.24
N CYS A 125 -4.34 -3.85 -12.97
CA CYS A 125 -3.08 -3.92 -12.26
C CYS A 125 -1.92 -3.33 -13.07
N GLN A 126 -1.91 -3.51 -14.39
CA GLN A 126 -0.92 -2.86 -15.26
C GLN A 126 -1.07 -1.35 -15.26
N ALA A 127 -2.30 -0.84 -15.34
CA ALA A 127 -2.56 0.61 -15.27
C ALA A 127 -2.09 1.21 -13.93
N ILE A 128 -2.20 0.49 -12.82
CA ILE A 128 -1.65 0.91 -11.52
C ILE A 128 -0.13 1.03 -11.58
N VAL A 129 0.56 0.04 -12.12
CA VAL A 129 2.03 0.05 -12.27
C VAL A 129 2.47 1.20 -13.18
N ASP A 130 1.83 1.37 -14.34
CA ASP A 130 2.13 2.43 -15.28
C ASP A 130 1.89 3.82 -14.67
N GLY A 131 0.78 3.99 -13.95
CA GLY A 131 0.45 5.22 -13.23
C GLY A 131 1.47 5.56 -12.13
N PHE A 132 1.97 4.55 -11.40
CA PHE A 132 3.04 4.73 -10.41
C PHE A 132 4.35 5.16 -11.05
N GLN A 133 4.73 4.53 -12.17
CA GLN A 133 6.00 4.80 -12.85
C GLN A 133 6.00 6.15 -13.59
N ALA A 134 4.86 6.58 -14.09
CA ALA A 134 4.71 7.87 -14.76
C ALA A 134 4.63 9.06 -13.79
N ALA A 135 4.24 8.81 -12.53
CA ALA A 135 4.06 9.85 -11.53
C ALA A 135 5.39 10.25 -10.90
N GLU A 136 5.52 11.55 -10.62
CA GLU A 136 6.67 12.17 -9.97
C GLU A 136 6.30 12.69 -8.58
N GLY A 137 7.29 13.16 -7.82
CA GLY A 137 7.12 13.76 -6.50
C GLY A 137 7.20 12.76 -5.35
N HIS A 138 6.59 13.12 -4.22
CA HIS A 138 6.62 12.31 -3.01
C HIS A 138 5.95 10.95 -3.23
N LEU A 139 6.43 9.90 -2.52
CA LEU A 139 5.87 8.55 -2.64
C LEU A 139 4.33 8.54 -2.50
N GLY A 140 3.76 9.35 -1.59
CA GLY A 140 2.31 9.46 -1.42
C GLY A 140 1.57 9.97 -2.65
N ASP A 141 2.14 10.95 -3.35
CA ASP A 141 1.56 11.48 -4.61
C ASP A 141 1.53 10.37 -5.67
N ARG A 142 2.61 9.62 -5.79
CA ARG A 142 2.76 8.52 -6.74
C ARG A 142 1.81 7.36 -6.44
N LEU A 143 1.62 7.03 -5.16
CA LEU A 143 0.66 6.00 -4.72
C LEU A 143 -0.78 6.40 -5.07
N ILE A 144 -1.16 7.66 -4.83
CA ILE A 144 -2.50 8.16 -5.18
C ILE A 144 -2.70 8.18 -6.70
N ALA A 145 -1.71 8.65 -7.46
CA ALA A 145 -1.76 8.64 -8.93
C ALA A 145 -1.96 7.22 -9.48
N ALA A 146 -1.25 6.24 -8.93
CA ALA A 146 -1.40 4.84 -9.28
C ALA A 146 -2.81 4.30 -9.00
N MET A 147 -3.38 4.62 -7.82
CA MET A 147 -4.75 4.19 -7.47
C MET A 147 -5.80 4.83 -8.36
N ARG A 148 -5.64 6.10 -8.72
CA ARG A 148 -6.48 6.79 -9.70
C ARG A 148 -6.40 6.16 -11.08
N ALA A 149 -5.20 5.79 -11.54
CA ALA A 149 -5.00 5.10 -12.81
C ALA A 149 -5.71 3.73 -12.83
N GLY A 150 -5.60 2.96 -11.75
CA GLY A 150 -6.31 1.68 -11.60
C GLY A 150 -7.83 1.85 -11.62
N LEU A 151 -8.35 2.86 -10.91
CA LEU A 151 -9.78 3.16 -10.92
C LEU A 151 -10.26 3.59 -12.31
N ALA A 152 -9.51 4.46 -13.00
CA ALA A 152 -9.81 4.91 -14.36
C ALA A 152 -9.77 3.77 -15.40
N ALA A 153 -8.93 2.75 -15.17
CA ALA A 153 -8.87 1.54 -16.00
C ALA A 153 -10.04 0.57 -15.74
N GLY A 154 -10.91 0.88 -14.78
CA GLY A 154 -12.11 0.11 -14.46
C GLY A 154 -12.20 -0.31 -12.99
N GLY A 155 -11.09 -0.39 -12.27
CA GLY A 155 -11.06 -0.76 -10.85
C GLY A 155 -11.67 -2.13 -10.59
N GLU A 156 -12.54 -2.21 -9.58
CA GLU A 156 -13.36 -3.40 -9.29
C GLU A 156 -14.57 -3.50 -10.23
N ALA A 157 -15.16 -4.69 -10.32
CA ALA A 157 -16.40 -4.92 -11.08
C ALA A 157 -17.65 -4.25 -10.45
N GLY A 158 -17.50 -3.61 -9.32
CA GLY A 158 -18.52 -2.85 -8.60
C GLY A 158 -17.93 -1.61 -7.93
N PRO A 159 -18.74 -0.83 -7.21
CA PRO A 159 -18.27 0.39 -6.54
C PRO A 159 -17.27 0.06 -5.43
N VAL A 160 -16.27 0.93 -5.26
CA VAL A 160 -15.33 0.89 -4.13
C VAL A 160 -15.87 1.76 -2.99
N HIS A 161 -15.69 1.33 -1.74
CA HIS A 161 -16.22 2.00 -0.55
C HIS A 161 -15.17 2.29 0.51
N SER A 162 -14.02 1.64 0.46
CA SER A 162 -12.91 1.93 1.36
C SER A 162 -11.59 2.01 0.63
N ALA A 163 -10.67 2.81 1.14
CA ALA A 163 -9.30 2.92 0.66
C ALA A 163 -8.34 3.27 1.80
N GLY A 164 -7.05 3.10 1.57
CA GLY A 164 -6.04 3.62 2.46
C GLY A 164 -4.66 3.64 1.83
N MET A 165 -3.81 4.45 2.43
CA MET A 165 -2.42 4.63 2.08
C MET A 165 -1.56 4.64 3.35
N LYS A 166 -0.56 3.78 3.39
CA LYS A 166 0.42 3.72 4.46
C LYS A 166 1.81 3.98 3.91
N ILE A 167 2.57 4.86 4.57
CA ILE A 167 3.96 5.17 4.22
C ILE A 167 4.82 5.05 5.47
N VAL A 168 5.97 4.38 5.32
CA VAL A 168 7.03 4.29 6.32
C VAL A 168 8.33 4.86 5.77
N ASP A 169 9.15 5.46 6.66
CA ASP A 169 10.45 6.03 6.32
C ASP A 169 11.51 5.49 7.31
N LYS A 170 12.17 6.35 8.03
CA LYS A 170 13.32 6.02 8.92
C LYS A 170 12.92 5.75 10.37
N VAL A 171 11.70 6.11 10.74
CA VAL A 171 11.19 5.96 12.11
C VAL A 171 10.42 4.65 12.26
N SER A 172 10.25 4.17 13.50
CA SER A 172 9.62 2.87 13.79
C SER A 172 8.10 2.84 13.63
N TRP A 173 7.49 3.97 13.30
CA TRP A 173 6.04 4.11 13.05
C TRP A 173 5.78 4.62 11.63
N PRO A 174 4.59 4.40 11.07
CA PRO A 174 4.21 4.97 9.78
C PRO A 174 4.23 6.52 9.82
N VAL A 175 4.92 7.14 8.86
CA VAL A 175 4.92 8.60 8.72
C VAL A 175 3.61 9.11 8.14
N ALA A 176 2.85 8.25 7.45
CA ALA A 176 1.46 8.47 7.08
C ALA A 176 0.70 7.15 7.13
N ASP A 177 -0.51 7.16 7.70
CA ASP A 177 -1.48 6.06 7.67
C ASP A 177 -2.87 6.70 7.52
N LEU A 178 -3.27 6.94 6.26
CA LEU A 178 -4.50 7.65 5.90
C LEU A 178 -5.52 6.66 5.37
N ARG A 179 -6.75 6.73 5.90
CA ARG A 179 -7.77 5.74 5.62
C ARG A 179 -9.14 6.39 5.46
N CYS A 180 -9.87 5.88 4.46
CA CYS A 180 -11.31 6.02 4.36
C CYS A 180 -11.92 4.64 4.59
N ASP A 181 -12.48 4.39 5.76
CA ASP A 181 -12.97 3.06 6.13
C ASP A 181 -14.33 2.72 5.52
N TRP A 182 -15.14 3.74 5.17
CA TRP A 182 -16.36 3.61 4.38
C TRP A 182 -16.83 4.95 3.84
N THR A 183 -17.24 4.99 2.58
CA THR A 183 -17.97 6.10 1.97
C THR A 183 -18.81 5.61 0.79
N GLU A 184 -19.88 6.33 0.46
CA GLU A 184 -20.64 6.15 -0.80
C GLU A 184 -20.04 6.95 -1.95
N GLU A 185 -19.12 7.87 -1.64
CA GLU A 185 -18.31 8.62 -2.61
C GLU A 185 -17.05 7.83 -2.98
N CYS A 186 -16.10 8.46 -3.70
CA CYS A 186 -14.84 7.82 -4.04
C CYS A 186 -13.87 7.78 -2.83
N PRO A 187 -13.57 6.60 -2.27
CA PRO A 187 -12.69 6.50 -1.11
C PRO A 187 -11.24 6.86 -1.44
N ILE A 188 -10.81 6.69 -2.70
CA ILE A 188 -9.47 7.07 -3.15
C ILE A 188 -9.32 8.60 -3.11
N GLU A 189 -10.34 9.34 -3.54
CA GLU A 189 -10.33 10.81 -3.46
C GLU A 189 -10.43 11.31 -2.02
N ALA A 190 -11.12 10.58 -1.13
CA ALA A 190 -11.12 10.90 0.29
C ALA A 190 -9.72 10.77 0.90
N VAL A 191 -8.98 9.72 0.57
CA VAL A 191 -7.58 9.55 1.00
C VAL A 191 -6.66 10.60 0.35
N ALA A 192 -6.87 10.93 -0.91
CA ALA A 192 -6.12 11.98 -1.60
C ALA A 192 -6.31 13.35 -0.95
N THR A 193 -7.54 13.72 -0.63
CA THR A 193 -7.85 14.97 0.10
C THR A 193 -7.17 15.00 1.47
N ALA A 194 -7.21 13.90 2.21
CA ALA A 194 -6.52 13.80 3.49
C ALA A 194 -4.99 13.93 3.32
N TRP A 195 -4.43 13.38 2.25
CA TRP A 195 -3.01 13.50 1.93
C TRP A 195 -2.61 14.94 1.59
N ASP A 196 -3.38 15.65 0.80
CA ASP A 196 -3.12 17.04 0.46
C ASP A 196 -3.07 17.96 1.69
N ILE A 197 -3.89 17.65 2.72
CA ILE A 197 -3.90 18.35 4.01
C ILE A 197 -2.71 17.92 4.88
N TYR A 198 -2.39 16.62 4.92
CA TYR A 198 -1.38 16.04 5.81
C TYR A 198 0.06 16.25 5.32
N LYS A 199 0.31 16.12 4.00
CA LYS A 199 1.64 16.19 3.39
C LYS A 199 2.46 17.40 3.81
N PRO A 200 1.91 18.64 3.84
CA PRO A 200 2.67 19.82 4.26
C PRO A 200 3.13 19.79 5.73
N GLN A 201 2.52 18.94 6.54
CA GLN A 201 2.77 18.82 7.98
C GLN A 201 3.57 17.57 8.35
N LEU A 202 3.82 16.66 7.40
CA LEU A 202 4.41 15.34 7.64
C LEU A 202 5.74 15.44 8.40
N ASP A 203 6.69 16.22 7.90
CA ASP A 203 8.01 16.37 8.51
C ASP A 203 7.92 17.00 9.89
N ALA A 204 7.03 17.98 10.08
CA ALA A 204 6.80 18.60 11.38
C ALA A 204 6.26 17.60 12.42
N TYR A 205 5.37 16.68 12.03
CA TYR A 205 4.90 15.61 12.94
C TYR A 205 6.02 14.65 13.30
N VAL A 206 6.87 14.27 12.36
CA VAL A 206 8.04 13.43 12.66
C VAL A 206 8.99 14.16 13.60
N GLN A 207 9.29 15.43 13.33
CA GLN A 207 10.17 16.24 14.17
C GLN A 207 9.63 16.42 15.59
N ARG A 208 8.31 16.67 15.75
CA ARG A 208 7.68 16.76 17.07
C ARG A 208 7.83 15.49 17.91
N ALA A 209 7.76 14.34 17.25
CA ALA A 209 7.93 13.07 17.93
C ALA A 209 9.39 12.77 18.33
N LEU A 210 10.36 13.23 17.52
CA LEU A 210 11.78 13.01 17.78
C LEU A 210 12.38 14.03 18.75
N ASP A 211 12.13 15.32 18.51
CA ASP A 211 12.53 16.41 19.40
C ASP A 211 11.53 17.58 19.28
N PRO A 212 10.58 17.68 20.22
CA PRO A 212 9.55 18.72 20.18
C PRO A 212 10.09 20.15 20.34
N ARG A 213 11.32 20.32 20.86
CA ARG A 213 11.95 21.65 21.04
C ARG A 213 12.38 22.27 19.71
N GLU A 214 12.69 21.44 18.72
CA GLU A 214 13.13 21.84 17.37
C GLU A 214 11.98 21.86 16.35
N ALA A 215 10.77 21.51 16.78
CA ALA A 215 9.62 21.46 15.89
C ALA A 215 8.94 22.82 15.77
N PRO A 216 8.34 23.15 14.60
CA PRO A 216 7.55 24.37 14.48
C PRO A 216 6.29 24.28 15.34
N SER A 217 5.77 25.46 15.78
CA SER A 217 4.48 25.54 16.44
C SER A 217 3.35 25.01 15.54
N TYR A 218 2.24 24.64 16.14
CA TYR A 218 1.05 24.23 15.37
C TYR A 218 0.34 25.42 14.70
N GLY A 219 0.61 26.65 15.14
CA GLY A 219 -0.05 27.85 14.64
C GLY A 219 -1.55 27.89 14.93
N VAL A 220 -1.95 27.31 16.05
CA VAL A 220 -3.34 27.24 16.52
C VAL A 220 -3.48 27.86 17.92
N PRO A 221 -4.68 28.28 18.34
CA PRO A 221 -4.88 28.82 19.69
C PRO A 221 -4.32 27.87 20.77
N GLY A 222 -3.41 28.41 21.59
CA GLY A 222 -2.74 27.64 22.66
C GLY A 222 -1.34 27.12 22.27
N ASP A 223 -0.96 27.26 21.00
CA ASP A 223 0.38 26.96 20.47
C ASP A 223 0.68 27.92 19.29
N GLU A 224 0.77 29.23 19.59
CA GLU A 224 0.95 30.35 18.65
C GLU A 224 2.43 30.58 18.28
#